data_94b9ae53c1c140386c79545e17a0cbff
#
_entry.id   94b9ae53c1c140386c79545e17a0cbff
#
_cell.length_a   1.000
_cell.length_b   1.000
_cell.length_c   1.000
_cell.angle_alpha   90.00
_cell.angle_beta   90.00
_cell.angle_gamma   90.00
#
_symmetry.space_group_name_H-M   'P 1'
#
loop_
_entity.id
_entity.type
_entity.pdbx_description
1 polymer ?
#
loop_
_entity_poly.entity_id
_entity_poly.type
_entity_poly.pdbx_seq_one_letter_code
_entity_poly.pdbx_strand_id
1 'polypeptide(L)'
;RGLGDVYKRQTQKWDFLFDFNEAIRAKVCELIDLHPKVAQTASYGFMDFGGRSDVCVADFRNLISPKISVEADVTFIPRGYYQVFREKHGFLPNLSVVDLLFNMGPESLLVLRDSIQEDACQPLQNL
;
A
#
# COMPACT_ATOMS: atom_id res chain seq x y z
N ARG A 1 -24.05 15.42 0.42
CA ARG A 1 -23.54 14.75 1.65
C ARG A 1 -22.01 14.66 1.71
N GLY A 2 -21.24 14.87 0.63
CA GLY A 2 -19.79 14.69 0.58
C GLY A 2 -18.93 15.91 0.99
N LEU A 3 -19.46 17.14 0.93
CA LEU A 3 -18.68 18.35 1.19
C LEU A 3 -18.27 18.51 2.67
N GLY A 4 -19.09 18.03 3.61
CA GLY A 4 -18.81 18.12 5.05
C GLY A 4 -17.56 17.34 5.49
N ASP A 5 -17.27 16.20 4.86
CA ASP A 5 -16.12 15.37 5.23
C ASP A 5 -14.80 15.92 4.66
N VAL A 6 -14.84 16.58 3.50
CA VAL A 6 -13.70 17.27 2.92
C VAL A 6 -13.28 18.45 3.82
N TYR A 7 -14.23 19.25 4.27
CA TYR A 7 -13.97 20.38 5.18
C TYR A 7 -13.43 19.93 6.54
N LYS A 8 -13.93 18.84 7.11
CA LYS A 8 -13.43 18.31 8.39
C LYS A 8 -11.95 17.94 8.31
N ARG A 9 -11.50 17.38 7.20
CA ARG A 9 -10.08 17.04 7.01
C ARG A 9 -9.19 18.25 6.74
N GLN A 10 -9.71 19.29 6.10
CA GLN A 10 -9.00 20.54 5.86
C GLN A 10 -8.84 21.40 7.13
N THR A 11 -9.71 21.21 8.12
CA THR A 11 -9.64 21.96 9.40
C THR A 11 -8.68 21.33 10.40
N GLN A 12 -8.29 20.07 10.23
CA GLN A 12 -7.32 19.42 11.09
C GLN A 12 -5.92 19.86 10.69
N LYS A 13 -5.24 20.58 11.59
CA LYS A 13 -3.84 20.96 11.40
C LYS A 13 -2.95 19.81 11.82
N TRP A 14 -1.94 19.54 11.01
CA TRP A 14 -0.91 18.54 11.25
C TRP A 14 0.42 19.27 11.38
N ASP A 15 1.14 19.04 12.48
CA ASP A 15 2.44 19.64 12.70
C ASP A 15 3.54 18.88 11.94
N PHE A 16 3.36 17.58 11.77
CA PHE A 16 4.33 16.72 11.08
C PHE A 16 3.66 15.93 9.94
N LEU A 17 4.35 15.85 8.82
CA LEU A 17 3.94 15.04 7.67
C LEU A 17 3.79 13.55 8.02
N PHE A 18 4.61 13.07 8.94
CA PHE A 18 4.55 11.70 9.42
C PHE A 18 3.18 11.36 10.04
N ASP A 19 2.69 12.22 10.95
CA ASP A 19 1.40 12.00 11.61
C ASP A 19 0.24 12.05 10.61
N PHE A 20 0.32 12.96 9.64
CA PHE A 20 -0.65 13.03 8.55
C PHE A 20 -0.68 11.76 7.71
N ASN A 21 0.48 11.24 7.32
CA ASN A 21 0.59 10.01 6.53
C ASN A 21 0.07 8.79 7.33
N GLU A 22 0.41 8.71 8.62
CA GLU A 22 -0.09 7.65 9.49
C GLU A 22 -1.62 7.67 9.63
N ALA A 23 -2.21 8.85 9.74
CA ALA A 23 -3.66 8.99 9.79
C ALA A 23 -4.33 8.55 8.47
N ILE A 24 -3.73 8.89 7.31
CA ILE A 24 -4.20 8.43 6.00
C ILE A 24 -4.10 6.91 5.91
N ARG A 25 -2.93 6.35 6.26
CA ARG A 25 -2.70 4.90 6.25
C ARG A 25 -3.73 4.17 7.11
N ALA A 26 -3.91 4.62 8.36
CA ALA A 26 -4.86 4.02 9.28
C ALA A 26 -6.29 4.07 8.72
N LYS A 27 -6.69 5.19 8.10
CA LYS A 27 -8.01 5.34 7.50
C LYS A 27 -8.22 4.45 6.29
N VAL A 28 -7.23 4.31 5.42
CA VAL A 28 -7.30 3.39 4.27
C VAL A 28 -7.40 1.96 4.76
N CYS A 29 -6.56 1.54 5.72
CA CYS A 29 -6.61 0.21 6.30
C CYS A 29 -7.98 -0.10 6.94
N GLU A 30 -8.57 0.85 7.67
CA GLU A 30 -9.92 0.72 8.22
C GLU A 30 -10.97 0.50 7.13
N LEU A 31 -10.89 1.25 6.03
CA LEU A 31 -11.88 1.18 4.94
C LEU A 31 -11.81 -0.12 4.12
N ILE A 32 -10.64 -0.76 4.05
CA ILE A 32 -10.46 -2.05 3.38
C ILE A 32 -10.48 -3.24 4.35
N ASP A 33 -10.78 -2.99 5.62
CA ASP A 33 -10.80 -4.00 6.70
C ASP A 33 -9.47 -4.76 6.86
N LEU A 34 -8.35 -4.04 6.77
CA LEU A 34 -7.00 -4.56 6.93
C LEU A 34 -6.38 -4.06 8.23
N HIS A 35 -5.94 -4.96 9.10
CA HIS A 35 -5.41 -4.64 10.43
C HIS A 35 -3.93 -5.07 10.57
N PRO A 36 -2.99 -4.38 9.87
CA PRO A 36 -1.58 -4.72 9.93
C PRO A 36 -0.98 -4.37 11.29
N LYS A 37 -0.05 -5.20 11.77
CA LYS A 37 0.80 -4.83 12.89
C LYS A 37 1.87 -3.85 12.41
N VAL A 38 1.82 -2.62 12.90
CA VAL A 38 2.72 -1.55 12.50
C VAL A 38 3.59 -1.13 13.67
N ALA A 39 4.88 -0.97 13.42
CA ALA A 39 5.84 -0.44 14.37
C ALA A 39 6.66 0.69 13.72
N GLN A 40 7.06 1.65 14.52
CA GLN A 40 7.92 2.75 14.09
C GLN A 40 9.36 2.44 14.46
N THR A 41 10.30 2.77 13.56
CA THR A 41 11.72 2.64 13.84
C THR A 41 12.27 3.93 14.46
N ALA A 42 13.16 3.81 15.43
CA ALA A 42 13.79 4.97 16.07
C ALA A 42 14.86 5.63 15.20
N SER A 43 15.43 4.89 14.23
CA SER A 43 16.46 5.38 13.33
C SER A 43 16.26 4.83 11.91
N TYR A 44 16.82 5.54 10.94
CA TYR A 44 16.88 5.06 9.56
C TYR A 44 18.04 4.07 9.41
N GLY A 45 17.72 2.80 9.34
CA GLY A 45 18.69 1.73 9.20
C GLY A 45 18.03 0.39 8.90
N PHE A 46 18.82 -0.63 8.65
CA PHE A 46 18.33 -2.01 8.63
C PHE A 46 17.96 -2.41 10.05
N MET A 47 16.76 -2.93 10.26
CA MET A 47 16.47 -3.64 11.50
C MET A 47 17.26 -4.95 11.49
N ASP A 48 18.23 -5.07 12.39
CA ASP A 48 18.83 -6.35 12.71
C ASP A 48 17.80 -7.16 13.53
N PHE A 49 17.17 -8.12 12.88
CA PHE A 49 16.22 -9.04 13.53
C PHE A 49 16.92 -10.15 14.33
N GLY A 50 18.21 -9.93 14.72
CA GLY A 50 18.93 -10.79 15.64
C GLY A 50 19.21 -12.20 15.10
N GLY A 51 19.45 -12.34 13.81
CA GLY A 51 19.78 -13.63 13.18
C GLY A 51 18.62 -14.64 13.15
N ARG A 52 17.38 -14.18 13.30
CA ARG A 52 16.21 -15.04 13.12
C ARG A 52 16.07 -15.42 11.64
N SER A 53 16.35 -16.66 11.33
CA SER A 53 16.18 -17.25 10.00
C SER A 53 14.71 -17.49 9.59
N ASP A 54 13.79 -17.31 10.53
CA ASP A 54 12.36 -17.53 10.36
C ASP A 54 11.56 -16.26 9.98
N VAL A 55 12.25 -15.11 9.89
CA VAL A 55 11.63 -13.82 9.53
C VAL A 55 11.96 -13.47 8.09
N CYS A 56 10.92 -13.37 7.26
CA CYS A 56 11.04 -12.83 5.92
C CYS A 56 10.97 -11.30 5.99
N VAL A 57 12.00 -10.63 5.46
CA VAL A 57 12.08 -9.17 5.40
C VAL A 57 12.03 -8.73 3.95
N ALA A 58 11.06 -7.90 3.59
CA ALA A 58 10.99 -7.24 2.30
C ALA A 58 11.21 -5.73 2.50
N ASP A 59 12.22 -5.18 1.83
CA ASP A 59 12.53 -3.74 1.88
C ASP A 59 12.05 -3.04 0.61
N PHE A 60 10.96 -2.29 0.73
CA PHE A 60 10.35 -1.56 -0.39
C PHE A 60 10.85 -0.12 -0.54
N ARG A 61 11.76 0.37 0.30
CA ARG A 61 12.19 1.78 0.31
C ARG A 61 12.74 2.26 -1.02
N ASN A 62 13.43 1.38 -1.74
CA ASN A 62 14.02 1.68 -3.03
C ASN A 62 13.29 1.04 -4.22
N LEU A 63 12.34 0.16 -3.97
CA LEU A 63 11.59 -0.56 -4.99
C LEU A 63 10.39 0.26 -5.49
N ILE A 64 9.67 0.93 -4.56
CA ILE A 64 8.49 1.72 -4.88
C ILE A 64 8.92 3.18 -5.11
N SER A 65 9.12 3.57 -6.37
CA SER A 65 9.52 4.91 -6.77
C SER A 65 8.90 5.29 -8.12
N PRO A 66 8.53 6.57 -8.34
CA PRO A 66 8.01 7.02 -9.64
C PRO A 66 8.98 6.84 -10.81
N LYS A 67 10.27 6.63 -10.53
CA LYS A 67 11.33 6.45 -11.54
C LYS A 67 11.59 4.99 -11.89
N ILE A 68 11.03 4.06 -11.14
CA ILE A 68 11.22 2.62 -11.33
C ILE A 68 9.98 2.05 -11.99
N SER A 69 10.17 1.21 -12.99
CA SER A 69 9.07 0.49 -13.63
C SER A 69 8.37 -0.43 -12.64
N VAL A 70 7.05 -0.50 -12.74
CA VAL A 70 6.21 -1.41 -11.92
C VAL A 70 6.61 -2.87 -12.09
N GLU A 71 7.11 -3.22 -13.28
CA GLU A 71 7.58 -4.58 -13.63
C GLU A 71 8.84 -4.99 -12.84
N ALA A 72 9.52 -4.03 -12.18
CA ALA A 72 10.64 -4.35 -11.30
C ALA A 72 10.19 -5.00 -9.97
N ASP A 73 8.93 -4.84 -9.60
CA ASP A 73 8.34 -5.52 -8.44
C ASP A 73 7.67 -6.82 -8.88
N VAL A 74 8.41 -7.91 -8.80
CA VAL A 74 7.92 -9.26 -9.14
C VAL A 74 6.94 -9.82 -8.09
N THR A 75 6.83 -9.17 -6.94
CA THR A 75 5.95 -9.60 -5.83
C THR A 75 4.52 -9.16 -6.00
N PHE A 76 4.30 -8.18 -6.89
CA PHE A 76 2.99 -7.58 -7.11
C PHE A 76 2.63 -7.58 -8.60
N ILE A 77 1.58 -8.30 -8.95
CA ILE A 77 1.03 -8.32 -10.31
C ILE A 77 -0.38 -7.74 -10.27
N PRO A 78 -0.60 -6.51 -10.80
CA PRO A 78 -1.90 -5.86 -10.75
C PRO A 78 -2.99 -6.73 -11.38
N ARG A 79 -4.02 -7.06 -10.62
CA ARG A 79 -5.21 -7.74 -11.12
C ARG A 79 -6.21 -6.73 -11.66
N GLY A 80 -6.89 -7.13 -12.74
CA GLY A 80 -7.93 -6.30 -13.33
C GLY A 80 -9.14 -6.20 -12.40
N TYR A 81 -9.63 -4.97 -12.20
CA TYR A 81 -10.86 -4.67 -11.47
C TYR A 81 -11.72 -3.69 -12.26
N TYR A 82 -12.97 -3.48 -11.84
CA TYR A 82 -13.85 -2.51 -12.47
C TYR A 82 -13.31 -1.10 -12.27
N GLN A 83 -13.21 -0.34 -13.36
CA GLN A 83 -12.84 1.08 -13.36
C GLN A 83 -13.88 1.87 -14.15
N VAL A 84 -14.41 2.97 -13.59
CA VAL A 84 -15.49 3.77 -14.17
C VAL A 84 -15.18 4.23 -15.60
N PHE A 85 -13.92 4.58 -15.88
CA PHE A 85 -13.51 5.08 -17.19
C PHE A 85 -12.89 4.01 -18.11
N ARG A 86 -13.09 2.73 -17.79
CA ARG A 86 -12.52 1.61 -18.56
C ARG A 86 -12.94 1.61 -20.03
N GLU A 87 -14.17 1.98 -20.33
CA GLU A 87 -14.66 2.04 -21.71
C GLU A 87 -13.88 3.06 -22.56
N LYS A 88 -13.43 4.15 -21.94
CA LYS A 88 -12.72 5.24 -22.62
C LYS A 88 -11.21 5.03 -22.71
N HIS A 89 -10.60 4.47 -21.68
CA HIS A 89 -9.14 4.40 -21.55
C HIS A 89 -8.58 2.98 -21.47
N GLY A 90 -9.45 1.97 -21.47
CA GLY A 90 -9.05 0.59 -21.14
C GLY A 90 -8.79 0.42 -19.63
N PHE A 91 -8.24 -0.71 -19.26
CA PHE A 91 -7.79 -0.94 -17.89
C PHE A 91 -6.44 -0.24 -17.65
N LEU A 92 -6.40 0.61 -16.64
CA LEU A 92 -5.17 1.27 -16.18
C LEU A 92 -4.64 0.54 -14.95
N PRO A 93 -3.52 -0.18 -15.05
CA PRO A 93 -2.93 -0.89 -13.91
C PRO A 93 -2.25 0.08 -12.94
N ASN A 94 -2.05 -0.38 -11.71
CA ASN A 94 -1.26 0.31 -10.69
C ASN A 94 -1.72 1.73 -10.35
N LEU A 95 -3.02 1.97 -10.33
CA LEU A 95 -3.60 3.19 -9.80
C LEU A 95 -3.52 3.19 -8.26
N SER A 96 -3.84 4.34 -7.66
CA SER A 96 -3.90 4.48 -6.21
C SER A 96 -4.90 3.48 -5.60
N VAL A 97 -4.59 2.97 -4.41
CA VAL A 97 -5.52 2.15 -3.61
C VAL A 97 -6.87 2.84 -3.37
N VAL A 98 -6.91 4.17 -3.43
CA VAL A 98 -8.14 4.96 -3.32
C VAL A 98 -9.04 4.74 -4.52
N ASP A 99 -8.49 4.62 -5.73
CA ASP A 99 -9.26 4.28 -6.94
C ASP A 99 -9.87 2.88 -6.81
N LEU A 100 -9.09 1.90 -6.38
CA LEU A 100 -9.57 0.56 -6.10
C LEU A 100 -10.72 0.57 -5.08
N LEU A 101 -10.54 1.29 -3.97
CA LEU A 101 -11.55 1.38 -2.91
C LEU A 101 -12.85 2.00 -3.40
N PHE A 102 -12.80 3.07 -4.20
CA PHE A 102 -14.00 3.72 -4.73
C PHE A 102 -14.73 2.88 -5.79
N ASN A 103 -14.02 2.03 -6.53
CA ASN A 103 -14.61 1.18 -7.55
C ASN A 103 -15.08 -0.17 -7.01
N MET A 104 -14.36 -0.77 -6.04
CA MET A 104 -14.61 -2.14 -5.56
C MET A 104 -15.17 -2.19 -4.12
N GLY A 105 -15.05 -1.09 -3.36
CA GLY A 105 -15.52 -1.06 -1.98
C GLY A 105 -14.90 -2.16 -1.11
N PRO A 106 -15.71 -2.96 -0.39
CA PRO A 106 -15.22 -4.04 0.48
C PRO A 106 -14.45 -5.14 -0.27
N GLU A 107 -14.70 -5.33 -1.56
CA GLU A 107 -14.02 -6.33 -2.39
C GLU A 107 -12.57 -5.94 -2.73
N SER A 108 -12.16 -4.72 -2.41
CA SER A 108 -10.79 -4.23 -2.62
C SER A 108 -9.73 -5.15 -2.01
N LEU A 109 -10.01 -5.71 -0.83
CA LEU A 109 -9.10 -6.64 -0.16
C LEU A 109 -8.84 -7.91 -0.97
N LEU A 110 -9.87 -8.43 -1.65
CA LEU A 110 -9.75 -9.62 -2.48
C LEU A 110 -8.86 -9.35 -3.70
N VAL A 111 -9.06 -8.21 -4.36
CA VAL A 111 -8.24 -7.79 -5.51
C VAL A 111 -6.78 -7.61 -5.10
N LEU A 112 -6.51 -6.99 -3.94
CA LEU A 112 -5.17 -6.83 -3.42
C LEU A 112 -4.52 -8.16 -3.11
N ARG A 113 -5.23 -9.07 -2.44
CA ARG A 113 -4.73 -10.42 -2.13
C ARG A 113 -4.37 -11.19 -3.39
N ASP A 114 -5.23 -11.16 -4.39
CA ASP A 114 -5.02 -11.88 -5.65
C ASP A 114 -3.92 -11.25 -6.52
N SER A 115 -3.47 -10.03 -6.18
CA SER A 115 -2.36 -9.32 -6.84
C SER A 115 -0.99 -9.66 -6.23
N ILE A 116 -0.96 -10.31 -5.05
CA ILE A 116 0.29 -10.69 -4.38
C ILE A 116 0.74 -12.07 -4.87
N GLN A 117 2.03 -12.21 -5.19
CA GLN A 117 2.65 -13.50 -5.50
C GLN A 117 3.19 -14.13 -4.21
N GLU A 118 2.74 -15.33 -3.87
CA GLU A 118 3.15 -16.04 -2.64
C GLU A 118 4.64 -16.40 -2.61
N ASP A 119 5.29 -16.50 -3.76
CA ASP A 119 6.73 -16.84 -3.88
C ASP A 119 7.68 -15.67 -3.56
N ALA A 120 7.16 -14.53 -3.15
CA ALA A 120 7.95 -13.31 -2.92
C ALA A 120 8.80 -13.34 -1.64
N CYS A 121 8.65 -14.36 -0.82
CA CYS A 121 9.42 -14.52 0.42
C CYS A 121 10.69 -15.31 0.15
N GLN A 122 11.69 -14.72 -0.53
CA GLN A 122 13.03 -15.28 -0.54
C GLN A 122 13.74 -14.89 0.76
N PRO A 123 14.20 -15.85 1.58
CA PRO A 123 15.07 -15.54 2.71
C PRO A 123 16.33 -14.86 2.16
N LEU A 124 16.79 -13.82 2.83
CA LEU A 124 18.05 -13.13 2.53
C LEU A 124 19.21 -14.14 2.66
N GLN A 125 19.42 -14.94 1.62
CA GLN A 125 20.64 -15.69 1.41
C GLN A 125 21.46 -14.87 0.42
N ASN A 126 22.57 -14.32 0.91
CA ASN A 126 23.63 -13.63 0.20
C ASN A 126 23.46 -12.10 0.05
N LEU A 127 23.89 -11.41 1.08
CA LEU A 127 24.73 -10.21 0.97
C LEU A 127 25.86 -10.30 1.97
#